data_923f2449081f3e586241f9ed7cb65939
#
_entry.id   923f2449081f3e586241f9ed7cb65939
#
_cell.length_a   1.000
_cell.length_b   1.000
_cell.length_c   1.000
_cell.angle_alpha   90.00
_cell.angle_beta   90.00
_cell.angle_gamma   90.00
#
_symmetry.space_group_name_H-M   'P 1'
#
loop_
_entity.id
_entity.type
_entity.pdbx_description
1 polymer ?
#
loop_
_entity_poly.entity_id
_entity_poly.type
_entity_poly.pdbx_seq_one_letter_code
_entity_poly.pdbx_strand_id
1 'polypeptide(L)'
;MKSKKDNGVFEAIRMAAMSHHLLTAGTILCVAASVVASLLPPLLLAGIIDRLTAGIPLTIAAVLLYFGSLALEGGLSSAQESLLVLFGQKMTHALRSEMSRKLTRLPASTLAGQNPGEVAARFSGDVDTVEALFTSGIISMAADACRIISIMAVIAVKNTGIALVLLLVLPLFAVFTRHVQKRMLAAQLDNRRAVAAVSGQVPETLHNIRTIRALGLESYRERRYDRCIGESYAAMERTNFYDAIYSPVVLALNAVVAGIVMLLSASGNAMVLTFFGMSVGTSVAIINYISRIFAPIESLGMEIQTIQSAMAGVKRIDDFLAQPERTIPAERRTAARGDVELAH
;
A
#
# COMPACT_ATOMS: atom_id res chain seq x y z
N MET A 1 -26.03 25.52 -7.96
CA MET A 1 -25.50 25.40 -6.59
C MET A 1 -24.94 24.00 -6.43
N LYS A 2 -23.70 23.75 -6.89
CA LYS A 2 -23.03 22.44 -6.74
C LYS A 2 -22.44 22.32 -5.34
N SER A 3 -22.82 21.25 -4.72
CA SER A 3 -22.60 20.73 -3.39
C SER A 3 -21.21 20.97 -2.80
N LYS A 4 -21.17 21.75 -1.73
CA LYS A 4 -20.05 21.89 -0.78
C LYS A 4 -19.99 20.67 0.19
N LYS A 5 -20.59 19.51 -0.23
CA LYS A 5 -20.97 18.40 0.65
C LYS A 5 -20.05 17.15 0.59
N ASP A 6 -19.06 17.10 -0.32
CA ASP A 6 -18.38 15.82 -0.62
C ASP A 6 -16.94 15.67 -0.09
N ASN A 7 -16.45 16.55 0.80
CA ASN A 7 -15.02 16.53 1.17
C ASN A 7 -14.74 16.58 2.68
N GLY A 8 -15.61 16.06 3.53
CA GLY A 8 -15.43 16.09 4.99
C GLY A 8 -14.14 15.42 5.44
N VAL A 9 -13.85 14.24 4.92
CA VAL A 9 -12.61 13.51 5.20
C VAL A 9 -11.37 14.25 4.69
N PHE A 10 -11.38 14.70 3.44
CA PHE A 10 -10.23 15.43 2.87
C PHE A 10 -10.01 16.79 3.53
N GLU A 11 -11.07 17.47 3.97
CA GLU A 11 -10.96 18.72 4.71
C GLU A 11 -10.36 18.51 6.10
N ALA A 12 -10.80 17.47 6.83
CA ALA A 12 -10.22 17.09 8.12
C ALA A 12 -8.74 16.73 8.00
N ILE A 13 -8.36 15.96 6.97
CA ILE A 13 -6.98 15.57 6.70
C ILE A 13 -6.14 16.79 6.31
N ARG A 14 -6.65 17.67 5.44
CA ARG A 14 -5.95 18.89 5.06
C ARG A 14 -5.69 19.78 6.27
N MET A 15 -6.68 19.98 7.15
CA MET A 15 -6.51 20.76 8.38
C MET A 15 -5.47 20.12 9.30
N ALA A 16 -5.48 18.79 9.46
CA ALA A 16 -4.51 18.07 10.25
C ALA A 16 -3.09 18.18 9.66
N ALA A 17 -2.94 18.05 8.33
CA ALA A 17 -1.66 18.22 7.64
C ALA A 17 -1.11 19.65 7.79
N MET A 18 -1.98 20.65 7.72
CA MET A 18 -1.60 22.06 7.94
C MET A 18 -1.25 22.37 9.40
N SER A 19 -1.93 21.75 10.35
CA SER A 19 -1.61 21.90 11.79
C SER A 19 -0.27 21.27 12.16
N HIS A 20 0.15 20.22 11.44
CA HIS A 20 1.42 19.52 11.60
C HIS A 20 2.36 19.73 10.41
N HIS A 21 2.48 20.98 9.93
CA HIS A 21 3.24 21.34 8.74
C HIS A 21 4.71 20.87 8.76
N LEU A 22 5.37 20.88 9.93
CA LEU A 22 6.74 20.39 10.08
C LEU A 22 6.84 18.88 9.84
N LEU A 23 5.89 18.09 10.35
CA LEU A 23 5.83 16.65 10.12
C LEU A 23 5.56 16.36 8.64
N THR A 24 4.60 17.06 8.03
CA THR A 24 4.26 16.90 6.61
C THR A 24 5.44 17.26 5.71
N ALA A 25 6.09 18.40 5.94
CA ALA A 25 7.28 18.80 5.20
C ALA A 25 8.45 17.84 5.43
N GLY A 26 8.67 17.39 6.67
CA GLY A 26 9.69 16.40 7.02
C GLY A 26 9.46 15.05 6.33
N THR A 27 8.22 14.57 6.25
CA THR A 27 7.86 13.34 5.53
C THR A 27 8.17 13.47 4.04
N ILE A 28 7.74 14.56 3.39
CA ILE A 28 7.98 14.78 1.96
C ILE A 28 9.49 14.88 1.68
N LEU A 29 10.22 15.62 2.51
CA LEU A 29 11.67 15.78 2.37
C LEU A 29 12.40 14.44 2.56
N CYS A 30 12.01 13.66 3.56
CA CYS A 30 12.59 12.36 3.84
C CYS A 30 12.32 11.35 2.70
N VAL A 31 11.10 11.34 2.13
CA VAL A 31 10.78 10.54 0.94
C VAL A 31 11.67 10.93 -0.23
N ALA A 32 11.79 12.22 -0.53
CA ALA A 32 12.67 12.69 -1.61
C ALA A 32 14.14 12.33 -1.36
N ALA A 33 14.63 12.51 -0.14
CA ALA A 33 15.99 12.16 0.25
C ALA A 33 16.25 10.65 0.16
N SER A 34 15.31 9.81 0.56
CA SER A 34 15.39 8.35 0.45
C SER A 34 15.48 7.90 -1.01
N VAL A 35 14.66 8.48 -1.90
CA VAL A 35 14.74 8.18 -3.35
C VAL A 35 16.12 8.55 -3.92
N VAL A 36 16.64 9.73 -3.59
CA VAL A 36 17.98 10.16 -4.06
C VAL A 36 19.08 9.26 -3.46
N ALA A 37 19.02 8.96 -2.16
CA ALA A 37 20.01 8.12 -1.49
C ALA A 37 20.05 6.70 -2.07
N SER A 38 18.91 6.15 -2.50
CA SER A 38 18.86 4.82 -3.12
C SER A 38 19.61 4.70 -4.46
N LEU A 39 19.95 5.82 -5.10
CA LEU A 39 20.73 5.84 -6.32
C LEU A 39 22.25 5.80 -6.08
N LEU A 40 22.72 6.13 -4.87
CA LEU A 40 24.15 6.27 -4.57
C LEU A 40 24.91 4.94 -4.54
N PRO A 41 24.44 3.88 -3.84
CA PRO A 41 25.21 2.65 -3.70
C PRO A 41 25.57 1.98 -5.04
N PRO A 42 24.66 1.80 -6.02
CA PRO A 42 25.03 1.22 -7.31
C PRO A 42 26.03 2.07 -8.09
N LEU A 43 25.97 3.41 -8.00
CA LEU A 43 26.92 4.30 -8.66
C LEU A 43 28.31 4.21 -8.05
N LEU A 44 28.40 4.16 -6.72
CA LEU A 44 29.68 4.02 -6.01
C LEU A 44 30.30 2.65 -6.27
N LEU A 45 29.46 1.59 -6.27
CA LEU A 45 29.89 0.24 -6.61
C LEU A 45 30.47 0.16 -8.02
N ALA A 46 29.83 0.83 -9.00
CA ALA A 46 30.35 0.91 -10.36
C ALA A 46 31.76 1.52 -10.40
N GLY A 47 31.96 2.62 -9.70
CA GLY A 47 33.28 3.29 -9.64
C GLY A 47 34.36 2.43 -8.96
N ILE A 48 33.98 1.65 -7.95
CA ILE A 48 34.88 0.68 -7.29
C ILE A 48 35.29 -0.44 -8.25
N ILE A 49 34.31 -1.03 -8.95
CA ILE A 49 34.57 -2.12 -9.91
C ILE A 49 35.42 -1.62 -11.07
N ASP A 50 35.15 -0.44 -11.61
CA ASP A 50 35.92 0.12 -12.70
C ASP A 50 37.38 0.40 -12.32
N ARG A 51 37.66 0.83 -11.09
CA ARG A 51 39.02 0.97 -10.56
C ARG A 51 39.73 -0.37 -10.42
N LEU A 52 39.02 -1.38 -9.90
CA LEU A 52 39.57 -2.74 -9.78
C LEU A 52 39.91 -3.36 -11.13
N THR A 53 39.04 -3.21 -12.12
CA THR A 53 39.27 -3.74 -13.47
C THR A 53 40.38 -3.01 -14.22
N ALA A 54 40.62 -1.74 -13.88
CA ALA A 54 41.75 -0.93 -14.38
C ALA A 54 43.07 -1.21 -13.64
N GLY A 55 43.09 -2.14 -12.66
CA GLY A 55 44.29 -2.44 -11.86
C GLY A 55 44.68 -1.34 -10.86
N ILE A 56 43.79 -0.38 -10.59
CA ILE A 56 44.04 0.73 -9.68
C ILE A 56 43.74 0.27 -8.25
N PRO A 57 44.67 0.44 -7.28
CA PRO A 57 44.43 0.00 -5.91
C PRO A 57 43.26 0.74 -5.28
N LEU A 58 42.42 -0.01 -4.55
CA LEU A 58 41.29 0.58 -3.84
C LEU A 58 41.77 1.42 -2.66
N THR A 59 41.23 2.62 -2.57
CA THR A 59 41.40 3.47 -1.41
C THR A 59 40.39 3.05 -0.34
N ILE A 60 40.81 2.95 0.92
CA ILE A 60 39.96 2.66 2.07
C ILE A 60 38.76 3.66 2.10
N ALA A 61 39.00 4.91 1.74
CA ALA A 61 37.95 5.91 1.64
C ALA A 61 36.82 5.55 0.65
N ALA A 62 37.12 4.91 -0.48
CA ALA A 62 36.09 4.48 -1.44
C ALA A 62 35.20 3.36 -0.86
N VAL A 63 35.79 2.44 -0.11
CA VAL A 63 35.08 1.36 0.58
C VAL A 63 34.20 1.95 1.70
N LEU A 64 34.74 2.85 2.51
CA LEU A 64 33.96 3.52 3.57
C LEU A 64 32.83 4.35 3.01
N LEU A 65 33.03 5.04 1.87
CA LEU A 65 31.99 5.82 1.20
C LEU A 65 30.86 4.92 0.70
N TYR A 66 31.18 3.74 0.17
CA TYR A 66 30.19 2.76 -0.26
C TYR A 66 29.36 2.24 0.91
N PHE A 67 29.99 1.77 1.98
CA PHE A 67 29.26 1.33 3.19
C PHE A 67 28.50 2.48 3.87
N GLY A 68 29.07 3.68 3.87
CA GLY A 68 28.39 4.88 4.34
C GLY A 68 27.13 5.20 3.53
N SER A 69 27.17 5.01 2.20
CA SER A 69 25.99 5.20 1.34
C SER A 69 24.90 4.17 1.60
N LEU A 70 25.27 2.90 1.87
CA LEU A 70 24.31 1.85 2.26
C LEU A 70 23.67 2.17 3.63
N ALA A 71 24.48 2.60 4.59
CA ALA A 71 23.97 3.02 5.91
C ALA A 71 23.04 4.23 5.81
N LEU A 72 23.39 5.20 4.96
CA LEU A 72 22.56 6.38 4.68
C LEU A 72 21.23 5.98 4.01
N GLU A 73 21.27 5.12 2.99
CA GLU A 73 20.07 4.61 2.31
C GLU A 73 19.16 3.89 3.31
N GLY A 74 19.70 2.96 4.11
CA GLY A 74 18.95 2.22 5.13
C GLY A 74 18.38 3.12 6.22
N GLY A 75 19.17 4.07 6.70
CA GLY A 75 18.74 5.04 7.72
C GLY A 75 17.61 5.96 7.23
N LEU A 76 17.74 6.48 6.00
CA LEU A 76 16.70 7.31 5.38
C LEU A 76 15.42 6.51 5.07
N SER A 77 15.57 5.25 4.63
CA SER A 77 14.41 4.37 4.40
C SER A 77 13.65 4.08 5.70
N SER A 78 14.36 3.77 6.78
CA SER A 78 13.76 3.56 8.10
C SER A 78 13.13 4.83 8.67
N ALA A 79 13.78 5.99 8.47
CA ALA A 79 13.21 7.27 8.87
C ALA A 79 11.96 7.61 8.05
N GLN A 80 11.96 7.36 6.74
CA GLN A 80 10.80 7.51 5.87
C GLN A 80 9.61 6.69 6.35
N GLU A 81 9.82 5.40 6.63
CA GLU A 81 8.76 4.51 7.11
C GLU A 81 8.21 4.98 8.47
N SER A 82 9.08 5.35 9.39
CA SER A 82 8.70 5.88 10.70
C SER A 82 7.88 7.17 10.60
N LEU A 83 8.29 8.10 9.72
CA LEU A 83 7.57 9.35 9.50
C LEU A 83 6.22 9.12 8.82
N LEU A 84 6.12 8.18 7.89
CA LEU A 84 4.85 7.79 7.26
C LEU A 84 3.87 7.24 8.28
N VAL A 85 4.32 6.34 9.17
CA VAL A 85 3.48 5.81 10.27
C VAL A 85 3.03 6.92 11.20
N LEU A 86 3.93 7.78 11.65
CA LEU A 86 3.57 8.92 12.50
C LEU A 86 2.58 9.88 11.83
N PHE A 87 2.78 10.15 10.55
CA PHE A 87 1.87 10.96 9.74
C PHE A 87 0.48 10.31 9.67
N GLY A 88 0.40 9.02 9.34
CA GLY A 88 -0.83 8.25 9.31
C GLY A 88 -1.58 8.29 10.64
N GLN A 89 -0.89 8.05 11.75
CA GLN A 89 -1.49 8.11 13.09
C GLN A 89 -2.04 9.49 13.44
N LYS A 90 -1.36 10.58 13.04
CA LYS A 90 -1.88 11.95 13.28
C LYS A 90 -3.14 12.22 12.46
N MET A 91 -3.18 11.75 11.19
CA MET A 91 -4.38 11.86 10.35
C MET A 91 -5.54 11.04 10.92
N THR A 92 -5.28 9.81 11.32
CA THR A 92 -6.26 8.91 11.98
C THR A 92 -6.81 9.52 13.25
N HIS A 93 -5.95 10.08 14.12
CA HIS A 93 -6.38 10.74 15.33
C HIS A 93 -7.31 11.94 15.03
N ALA A 94 -6.94 12.79 14.08
CA ALA A 94 -7.75 13.94 13.69
C ALA A 94 -9.13 13.50 13.16
N LEU A 95 -9.15 12.47 12.32
CA LEU A 95 -10.38 11.94 11.73
C LEU A 95 -11.29 11.30 12.79
N ARG A 96 -10.74 10.48 13.68
CA ARG A 96 -11.50 9.91 14.81
C ARG A 96 -12.06 10.98 15.74
N SER A 97 -11.30 12.04 16.00
CA SER A 97 -11.76 13.17 16.83
C SER A 97 -12.93 13.91 16.16
N GLU A 98 -12.86 14.13 14.83
CA GLU A 98 -13.94 14.77 14.09
C GLU A 98 -15.21 13.91 14.06
N MET A 99 -15.06 12.60 13.80
CA MET A 99 -16.15 11.63 13.86
C MET A 99 -16.78 11.54 15.24
N SER A 100 -15.98 11.55 16.33
CA SER A 100 -16.46 11.53 17.70
C SER A 100 -17.25 12.80 18.03
N ARG A 101 -16.75 13.98 17.60
CA ARG A 101 -17.45 15.25 17.74
C ARG A 101 -18.78 15.24 16.99
N LYS A 102 -18.78 14.67 15.78
CA LYS A 102 -20.01 14.49 14.98
C LYS A 102 -21.00 13.58 15.68
N LEU A 103 -20.55 12.43 16.16
CA LEU A 103 -21.39 11.44 16.87
C LEU A 103 -22.17 12.06 18.04
N THR A 104 -21.51 12.88 18.85
CA THR A 104 -22.14 13.55 20.00
C THR A 104 -23.15 14.63 19.63
N ARG A 105 -23.12 15.10 18.38
CA ARG A 105 -24.01 16.14 17.85
C ARG A 105 -25.17 15.59 17.03
N LEU A 106 -25.19 14.30 16.73
CA LEU A 106 -26.27 13.67 15.98
C LEU A 106 -27.57 13.60 16.82
N PRO A 107 -28.75 13.71 16.19
CA PRO A 107 -30.03 13.46 16.86
C PRO A 107 -30.13 12.02 17.37
N ALA A 108 -30.77 11.80 18.51
CA ALA A 108 -31.00 10.47 19.08
C ALA A 108 -31.80 9.55 18.13
N SER A 109 -32.75 10.11 17.38
CA SER A 109 -33.52 9.37 16.37
C SER A 109 -32.64 8.82 15.23
N THR A 110 -31.64 9.56 14.81
CA THR A 110 -30.67 9.12 13.78
C THR A 110 -29.76 7.99 14.31
N LEU A 111 -29.36 8.05 15.58
CA LEU A 111 -28.54 7.02 16.21
C LEU A 111 -29.33 5.75 16.51
N ALA A 112 -30.58 5.86 16.96
CA ALA A 112 -31.43 4.71 17.24
C ALA A 112 -31.76 3.86 16.01
N GLY A 113 -31.74 4.48 14.82
CA GLY A 113 -31.95 3.79 13.55
C GLY A 113 -30.69 3.14 12.93
N GLN A 114 -29.52 3.32 13.53
CA GLN A 114 -28.26 2.75 13.02
C GLN A 114 -27.87 1.48 13.78
N ASN A 115 -27.25 0.53 13.07
CA ASN A 115 -26.68 -0.64 13.70
C ASN A 115 -25.40 -0.23 14.47
N PRO A 116 -25.32 -0.44 15.80
CA PRO A 116 -24.12 -0.04 16.57
C PRO A 116 -22.83 -0.68 16.07
N GLY A 117 -22.90 -1.91 15.54
CA GLY A 117 -21.73 -2.60 14.94
C GLY A 117 -21.22 -1.91 13.70
N GLU A 118 -22.10 -1.37 12.85
CA GLU A 118 -21.68 -0.61 11.66
C GLU A 118 -21.04 0.73 12.03
N VAL A 119 -21.59 1.41 13.03
CA VAL A 119 -20.99 2.64 13.55
C VAL A 119 -19.60 2.37 14.11
N ALA A 120 -19.46 1.32 14.94
CA ALA A 120 -18.16 0.92 15.49
C ALA A 120 -17.16 0.55 14.38
N ALA A 121 -17.59 -0.17 13.33
CA ALA A 121 -16.74 -0.53 12.20
C ALA A 121 -16.23 0.69 11.42
N ARG A 122 -17.01 1.78 11.33
CA ARG A 122 -16.56 3.05 10.72
C ARG A 122 -15.45 3.70 11.54
N PHE A 123 -15.54 3.69 12.88
CA PHE A 123 -14.54 4.27 13.76
C PHE A 123 -13.22 3.48 13.83
N SER A 124 -13.25 2.19 13.52
CA SER A 124 -12.06 1.33 13.48
C SER A 124 -11.65 1.06 12.03
N GLY A 125 -12.29 0.11 11.36
CA GLY A 125 -11.86 -0.41 10.08
C GLY A 125 -11.86 0.60 8.94
N ASP A 126 -12.88 1.48 8.82
CA ASP A 126 -12.89 2.47 7.75
C ASP A 126 -11.82 3.54 7.96
N VAL A 127 -11.58 3.97 9.19
CA VAL A 127 -10.52 4.93 9.51
C VAL A 127 -9.14 4.34 9.26
N ASP A 128 -8.92 3.05 9.59
CA ASP A 128 -7.66 2.36 9.31
C ASP A 128 -7.41 2.21 7.80
N THR A 129 -8.48 2.02 6.99
CA THR A 129 -8.33 2.02 5.53
C THR A 129 -7.99 3.40 4.97
N VAL A 130 -8.47 4.48 5.59
CA VAL A 130 -8.08 5.85 5.24
C VAL A 130 -6.63 6.13 5.63
N GLU A 131 -6.14 5.63 6.76
CA GLU A 131 -4.73 5.68 7.12
C GLU A 131 -3.87 5.01 6.05
N ALA A 132 -4.23 3.79 5.65
CA ALA A 132 -3.54 3.04 4.61
C ALA A 132 -3.51 3.79 3.26
N LEU A 133 -4.55 4.59 2.94
CA LEU A 133 -4.59 5.42 1.73
C LEU A 133 -3.41 6.41 1.67
N PHE A 134 -3.09 7.04 2.80
CA PHE A 134 -2.03 8.04 2.85
C PHE A 134 -0.65 7.44 3.10
N THR A 135 -0.54 6.37 3.87
CA THR A 135 0.74 5.71 4.16
C THR A 135 1.20 4.80 3.04
N SER A 136 0.50 3.70 2.80
CA SER A 136 0.85 2.67 1.81
C SER A 136 0.11 2.79 0.47
N GLY A 137 -0.72 3.83 0.29
CA GLY A 137 -1.39 4.11 -0.96
C GLY A 137 -0.71 5.26 -1.72
N ILE A 138 -1.19 6.49 -1.53
CA ILE A 138 -0.81 7.65 -2.37
C ILE A 138 0.68 8.01 -2.21
N ILE A 139 1.20 8.07 -0.99
CA ILE A 139 2.58 8.52 -0.75
C ILE A 139 3.57 7.46 -1.20
N SER A 140 3.33 6.17 -0.91
CA SER A 140 4.16 5.07 -1.41
C SER A 140 4.15 5.01 -2.93
N MET A 141 2.97 5.09 -3.56
CA MET A 141 2.85 5.09 -5.02
C MET A 141 3.63 6.24 -5.66
N ALA A 142 3.57 7.44 -5.08
CA ALA A 142 4.34 8.59 -5.55
C ALA A 142 5.85 8.36 -5.37
N ALA A 143 6.27 7.82 -4.23
CA ALA A 143 7.68 7.49 -3.96
C ALA A 143 8.22 6.44 -4.93
N ASP A 144 7.46 5.37 -5.19
CA ASP A 144 7.83 4.30 -6.10
C ASP A 144 7.87 4.79 -7.56
N ALA A 145 6.93 5.62 -7.98
CA ALA A 145 6.96 6.27 -9.29
C ALA A 145 8.20 7.18 -9.43
N CYS A 146 8.50 8.00 -8.43
CA CYS A 146 9.72 8.82 -8.42
C CYS A 146 10.99 7.97 -8.47
N ARG A 147 11.02 6.84 -7.75
CA ARG A 147 12.16 5.90 -7.77
C ARG A 147 12.37 5.30 -9.16
N ILE A 148 11.31 4.80 -9.81
CA ILE A 148 11.38 4.29 -11.18
C ILE A 148 11.90 5.36 -12.14
N ILE A 149 11.33 6.57 -12.11
CA ILE A 149 11.73 7.68 -12.98
C ILE A 149 13.20 8.05 -12.74
N SER A 150 13.62 8.16 -11.49
CA SER A 150 15.01 8.52 -11.13
C SER A 150 16.00 7.46 -11.58
N ILE A 151 15.70 6.17 -11.38
CA ILE A 151 16.54 5.07 -11.86
C ILE A 151 16.62 5.08 -13.39
N MET A 152 15.50 5.25 -14.08
CA MET A 152 15.48 5.34 -15.55
C MET A 152 16.28 6.52 -16.06
N ALA A 153 16.20 7.67 -15.39
CA ALA A 153 17.02 8.84 -15.75
C ALA A 153 18.53 8.56 -15.58
N VAL A 154 18.93 7.92 -14.48
CA VAL A 154 20.35 7.54 -14.25
C VAL A 154 20.83 6.56 -15.33
N ILE A 155 20.02 5.55 -15.66
CA ILE A 155 20.36 4.57 -16.72
C ILE A 155 20.46 5.27 -18.07
N ALA A 156 19.54 6.18 -18.41
CA ALA A 156 19.55 6.93 -19.67
C ALA A 156 20.81 7.80 -19.83
N VAL A 157 21.27 8.43 -18.74
CA VAL A 157 22.52 9.21 -18.74
C VAL A 157 23.75 8.31 -18.87
N LYS A 158 23.73 7.11 -18.28
CA LYS A 158 24.86 6.18 -18.34
C LYS A 158 24.93 5.41 -19.66
N ASN A 159 23.77 4.95 -20.14
CA ASN A 159 23.68 4.22 -21.42
C ASN A 159 22.26 4.35 -22.02
N THR A 160 22.13 5.18 -23.06
CA THR A 160 20.85 5.43 -23.72
C THR A 160 20.30 4.18 -24.41
N GLY A 161 21.16 3.30 -24.95
CA GLY A 161 20.72 2.06 -25.59
C GLY A 161 19.98 1.14 -24.62
N ILE A 162 20.55 0.92 -23.42
CA ILE A 162 19.90 0.10 -22.39
C ILE A 162 18.64 0.78 -21.84
N ALA A 163 18.64 2.11 -21.72
CA ALA A 163 17.45 2.83 -21.32
C ALA A 163 16.28 2.60 -22.28
N LEU A 164 16.54 2.57 -23.59
CA LEU A 164 15.52 2.25 -24.61
C LEU A 164 15.03 0.80 -24.51
N VAL A 165 15.91 -0.17 -24.29
CA VAL A 165 15.53 -1.57 -24.05
C VAL A 165 14.63 -1.67 -22.82
N LEU A 166 14.99 -1.02 -21.72
CA LEU A 166 14.18 -1.01 -20.50
C LEU A 166 12.84 -0.30 -20.68
N LEU A 167 12.81 0.80 -21.43
CA LEU A 167 11.58 1.51 -21.75
C LEU A 167 10.58 0.61 -22.50
N LEU A 168 11.08 -0.36 -23.30
CA LEU A 168 10.26 -1.36 -23.98
C LEU A 168 9.87 -2.51 -23.04
N VAL A 169 10.78 -2.98 -22.21
CA VAL A 169 10.56 -4.15 -21.32
C VAL A 169 9.68 -3.80 -20.12
N LEU A 170 9.83 -2.62 -19.53
CA LEU A 170 9.07 -2.22 -18.33
C LEU A 170 7.55 -2.23 -18.53
N PRO A 171 6.96 -1.65 -19.60
CA PRO A 171 5.53 -1.74 -19.81
C PRO A 171 5.05 -3.18 -20.03
N LEU A 172 5.83 -4.01 -20.74
CA LEU A 172 5.52 -5.43 -20.92
C LEU A 172 5.49 -6.15 -19.56
N PHE A 173 6.47 -5.89 -18.71
CA PHE A 173 6.52 -6.41 -17.35
C PHE A 173 5.36 -5.90 -16.49
N ALA A 174 5.03 -4.61 -16.56
CA ALA A 174 3.90 -4.03 -15.84
C ALA A 174 2.55 -4.66 -16.23
N VAL A 175 2.34 -4.90 -17.55
CA VAL A 175 1.14 -5.61 -18.05
C VAL A 175 1.10 -7.04 -17.54
N PHE A 176 2.22 -7.76 -17.60
CA PHE A 176 2.32 -9.13 -17.06
C PHE A 176 2.00 -9.18 -15.57
N THR A 177 2.68 -8.35 -14.77
CA THR A 177 2.47 -8.24 -13.32
C THR A 177 1.00 -7.93 -13.00
N ARG A 178 0.41 -6.93 -13.68
CA ARG A 178 -1.01 -6.58 -13.52
C ARG A 178 -1.94 -7.75 -13.85
N HIS A 179 -1.63 -8.53 -14.87
CA HIS A 179 -2.45 -9.69 -15.27
C HIS A 179 -2.43 -10.77 -14.18
N VAL A 180 -1.24 -11.10 -13.68
CA VAL A 180 -1.07 -12.13 -12.62
C VAL A 180 -1.71 -11.64 -11.32
N GLN A 181 -1.45 -10.41 -10.90
CA GLN A 181 -2.02 -9.82 -9.68
C GLN A 181 -3.55 -9.80 -9.70
N LYS A 182 -4.17 -9.51 -10.85
CA LYS A 182 -5.63 -9.54 -10.99
C LYS A 182 -6.20 -10.95 -10.74
N ARG A 183 -5.53 -12.01 -11.22
CA ARG A 183 -5.93 -13.40 -10.98
C ARG A 183 -5.68 -13.82 -9.54
N MET A 184 -4.55 -13.44 -8.98
CA MET A 184 -4.21 -13.65 -7.57
C MET A 184 -5.24 -13.01 -6.64
N LEU A 185 -5.62 -11.76 -6.90
CA LEU A 185 -6.66 -11.07 -6.14
C LEU A 185 -8.01 -11.81 -6.20
N ALA A 186 -8.42 -12.27 -7.38
CA ALA A 186 -9.65 -13.04 -7.51
C ALA A 186 -9.59 -14.32 -6.66
N ALA A 187 -8.48 -15.06 -6.71
CA ALA A 187 -8.28 -16.25 -5.89
C ALA A 187 -8.30 -15.94 -4.38
N GLN A 188 -7.68 -14.85 -3.96
CA GLN A 188 -7.71 -14.39 -2.55
C GLN A 188 -9.13 -14.04 -2.09
N LEU A 189 -9.93 -13.39 -2.94
CA LEU A 189 -11.31 -13.07 -2.61
C LEU A 189 -12.17 -14.33 -2.49
N ASP A 190 -11.97 -15.30 -3.37
CA ASP A 190 -12.66 -16.60 -3.29
C ASP A 190 -12.24 -17.37 -2.04
N ASN A 191 -10.97 -17.36 -1.68
CA ASN A 191 -10.47 -17.94 -0.43
C ASN A 191 -11.12 -17.28 0.79
N ARG A 192 -11.19 -15.94 0.85
CA ARG A 192 -11.84 -15.22 1.94
C ARG A 192 -13.33 -15.59 2.07
N ARG A 193 -14.04 -15.75 0.95
CA ARG A 193 -15.44 -16.19 0.94
C ARG A 193 -15.59 -17.61 1.48
N ALA A 194 -14.73 -18.52 1.04
CA ALA A 194 -14.74 -19.91 1.47
C ALA A 194 -14.43 -20.05 2.97
N VAL A 195 -13.41 -19.33 3.47
CA VAL A 195 -13.08 -19.27 4.91
C VAL A 195 -14.24 -18.68 5.72
N ALA A 196 -14.90 -17.63 5.23
CA ALA A 196 -16.07 -17.05 5.89
C ALA A 196 -17.22 -18.04 5.95
N ALA A 197 -17.45 -18.84 4.89
CA ALA A 197 -18.46 -19.88 4.87
C ALA A 197 -18.19 -20.98 5.92
N VAL A 198 -16.93 -21.44 6.06
CA VAL A 198 -16.51 -22.39 7.11
C VAL A 198 -16.75 -21.78 8.49
N SER A 199 -16.28 -20.55 8.71
CA SER A 199 -16.42 -19.85 10.00
C SER A 199 -17.89 -19.65 10.39
N GLY A 200 -18.79 -19.44 9.43
CA GLY A 200 -20.22 -19.31 9.66
C GLY A 200 -20.92 -20.61 10.08
N GLN A 201 -20.37 -21.78 9.74
CA GLN A 201 -20.98 -23.08 10.08
C GLN A 201 -20.99 -23.36 11.59
N VAL A 202 -19.97 -22.91 12.33
CA VAL A 202 -19.83 -23.18 13.77
C VAL A 202 -20.91 -22.47 14.58
N PRO A 203 -21.11 -21.14 14.48
CA PRO A 203 -22.19 -20.43 15.16
C PRO A 203 -23.57 -20.95 14.76
N GLU A 204 -23.79 -21.26 13.46
CA GLU A 204 -25.04 -21.83 12.98
C GLU A 204 -25.35 -23.20 13.63
N THR A 205 -24.31 -24.05 13.74
CA THR A 205 -24.45 -25.37 14.40
C THR A 205 -24.75 -25.23 15.88
N LEU A 206 -24.05 -24.34 16.59
CA LEU A 206 -24.28 -24.08 18.01
C LEU A 206 -25.69 -23.53 18.27
N HIS A 207 -26.15 -22.60 17.44
CA HIS A 207 -27.47 -22.00 17.55
C HIS A 207 -28.57 -23.05 17.35
N ASN A 208 -28.39 -23.99 16.42
CA ASN A 208 -29.39 -25.02 16.06
C ASN A 208 -29.10 -26.37 16.70
N ILE A 209 -28.24 -26.52 17.69
CA ILE A 209 -27.79 -27.80 18.25
C ILE A 209 -28.94 -28.67 18.78
N ARG A 210 -29.95 -28.04 19.38
CA ARG A 210 -31.13 -28.74 19.90
C ARG A 210 -31.93 -29.39 18.77
N THR A 211 -32.15 -28.65 17.68
CA THR A 211 -32.87 -29.13 16.48
C THR A 211 -32.09 -30.24 15.79
N ILE A 212 -30.78 -30.10 15.65
CA ILE A 212 -29.90 -31.09 15.03
C ILE A 212 -29.98 -32.41 15.79
N ARG A 213 -29.90 -32.36 17.13
CA ARG A 213 -30.03 -33.57 18.00
C ARG A 213 -31.42 -34.15 18.00
N ALA A 214 -32.46 -33.32 18.05
CA ALA A 214 -33.84 -33.78 18.04
C ALA A 214 -34.23 -34.53 16.76
N LEU A 215 -33.60 -34.15 15.63
CA LEU A 215 -33.87 -34.75 14.32
C LEU A 215 -32.80 -35.77 13.87
N GLY A 216 -31.76 -36.05 14.69
CA GLY A 216 -30.69 -36.99 14.35
C GLY A 216 -29.88 -36.56 13.12
N LEU A 217 -29.67 -35.24 12.93
CA LEU A 217 -29.02 -34.66 11.73
C LEU A 217 -27.51 -34.42 11.90
N GLU A 218 -26.85 -35.02 12.89
CA GLU A 218 -25.43 -34.87 13.19
C GLU A 218 -24.56 -35.19 11.95
N SER A 219 -24.76 -36.38 11.36
CA SER A 219 -24.02 -36.83 10.19
C SER A 219 -24.26 -35.96 8.95
N TYR A 220 -25.41 -35.32 8.82
CA TYR A 220 -25.68 -34.36 7.74
C TYR A 220 -24.88 -33.09 7.95
N ARG A 221 -24.83 -32.57 9.18
CA ARG A 221 -24.05 -31.36 9.52
C ARG A 221 -22.54 -31.59 9.35
N GLU A 222 -22.04 -32.74 9.78
CA GLU A 222 -20.65 -33.14 9.62
C GLU A 222 -20.25 -33.14 8.13
N ARG A 223 -21.01 -33.87 7.28
CA ARG A 223 -20.73 -33.88 5.83
C ARG A 223 -20.83 -32.49 5.18
N ARG A 224 -21.74 -31.63 5.65
CA ARG A 224 -21.85 -30.26 5.15
C ARG A 224 -20.63 -29.41 5.55
N TYR A 225 -20.16 -29.56 6.77
CA TYR A 225 -18.96 -28.89 7.26
C TYR A 225 -17.72 -29.36 6.50
N ASP A 226 -17.54 -30.66 6.33
CA ASP A 226 -16.43 -31.23 5.55
C ASP A 226 -16.40 -30.73 4.10
N ARG A 227 -17.57 -30.57 3.48
CA ARG A 227 -17.66 -29.97 2.14
C ARG A 227 -17.17 -28.52 2.14
N CYS A 228 -17.61 -27.71 3.10
CA CYS A 228 -17.14 -26.31 3.22
C CYS A 228 -15.64 -26.25 3.47
N ILE A 229 -15.07 -27.15 4.29
CA ILE A 229 -13.61 -27.25 4.49
C ILE A 229 -12.91 -27.61 3.17
N GLY A 230 -13.43 -28.59 2.42
CA GLY A 230 -12.87 -28.98 1.12
C GLY A 230 -12.87 -27.84 0.11
N GLU A 231 -13.96 -27.06 0.03
CA GLU A 231 -14.05 -25.87 -0.81
C GLU A 231 -13.07 -24.78 -0.38
N SER A 232 -12.90 -24.58 0.94
CA SER A 232 -11.92 -23.63 1.49
C SER A 232 -10.48 -24.06 1.19
N TYR A 233 -10.19 -25.37 1.32
CA TYR A 233 -8.89 -25.91 0.98
C TYR A 233 -8.55 -25.70 -0.50
N ALA A 234 -9.49 -26.03 -1.40
CA ALA A 234 -9.29 -25.83 -2.86
C ALA A 234 -9.12 -24.34 -3.24
N ALA A 235 -9.80 -23.44 -2.51
CA ALA A 235 -9.63 -22.00 -2.73
C ALA A 235 -8.25 -21.51 -2.23
N MET A 236 -7.79 -22.02 -1.08
CA MET A 236 -6.45 -21.72 -0.54
C MET A 236 -5.36 -22.27 -1.44
N GLU A 237 -5.50 -23.50 -1.96
CA GLU A 237 -4.54 -24.10 -2.90
C GLU A 237 -4.37 -23.25 -4.16
N ARG A 238 -5.47 -22.74 -4.72
CA ARG A 238 -5.41 -21.81 -5.87
C ARG A 238 -4.67 -20.51 -5.52
N THR A 239 -4.89 -19.95 -4.34
CA THR A 239 -4.16 -18.74 -3.90
C THR A 239 -2.68 -19.02 -3.79
N ASN A 240 -2.32 -20.11 -3.08
CA ASN A 240 -0.93 -20.52 -2.90
C ASN A 240 -0.21 -20.83 -4.22
N PHE A 241 -0.93 -21.38 -5.21
CA PHE A 241 -0.40 -21.62 -6.54
C PHE A 241 0.04 -20.32 -7.24
N TYR A 242 -0.80 -19.29 -7.21
CA TYR A 242 -0.43 -17.98 -7.79
C TYR A 242 0.71 -17.32 -7.04
N ASP A 243 0.71 -17.36 -5.70
CA ASP A 243 1.78 -16.82 -4.87
C ASP A 243 3.12 -17.55 -5.13
N ALA A 244 3.07 -18.89 -5.23
CA ALA A 244 4.27 -19.71 -5.47
C ALA A 244 4.88 -19.50 -6.86
N ILE A 245 4.09 -19.21 -7.89
CA ILE A 245 4.58 -18.99 -9.26
C ILE A 245 5.06 -17.55 -9.46
N TYR A 246 4.43 -16.59 -8.82
CA TYR A 246 4.70 -15.18 -9.08
C TYR A 246 6.16 -14.80 -8.83
N SER A 247 6.68 -15.10 -7.65
CA SER A 247 8.06 -14.74 -7.26
C SER A 247 9.16 -15.38 -8.14
N PRO A 248 9.12 -16.68 -8.46
CA PRO A 248 10.09 -17.28 -9.38
C PRO A 248 10.03 -16.69 -10.80
N VAL A 249 8.84 -16.35 -11.30
CA VAL A 249 8.70 -15.74 -12.64
C VAL A 249 9.31 -14.34 -12.67
N VAL A 250 9.07 -13.52 -11.64
CA VAL A 250 9.71 -12.20 -11.50
C VAL A 250 11.22 -12.33 -11.43
N LEU A 251 11.73 -13.29 -10.65
CA LEU A 251 13.17 -13.55 -10.53
C LEU A 251 13.78 -14.00 -11.86
N ALA A 252 13.12 -14.92 -12.57
CA ALA A 252 13.56 -15.39 -13.88
C ALA A 252 13.58 -14.24 -14.91
N LEU A 253 12.56 -13.39 -14.91
CA LEU A 253 12.50 -12.24 -15.80
C LEU A 253 13.62 -11.23 -15.51
N ASN A 254 13.87 -10.96 -14.23
CA ASN A 254 15.01 -10.13 -13.81
C ASN A 254 16.35 -10.72 -14.32
N ALA A 255 16.55 -12.03 -14.15
CA ALA A 255 17.75 -12.73 -14.63
C ALA A 255 17.88 -12.66 -16.17
N VAL A 256 16.80 -12.79 -16.91
CA VAL A 256 16.78 -12.65 -18.38
C VAL A 256 17.20 -11.25 -18.79
N VAL A 257 16.62 -10.21 -18.19
CA VAL A 257 16.97 -8.82 -18.49
C VAL A 257 18.44 -8.53 -18.14
N ALA A 258 18.91 -8.99 -16.98
CA ALA A 258 20.32 -8.90 -16.60
C ALA A 258 21.24 -9.61 -17.59
N GLY A 259 20.87 -10.81 -18.04
CA GLY A 259 21.58 -11.55 -19.06
C GLY A 259 21.66 -10.83 -20.40
N ILE A 260 20.56 -10.22 -20.84
CA ILE A 260 20.53 -9.38 -22.07
C ILE A 260 21.50 -8.20 -21.92
N VAL A 261 21.51 -7.50 -20.77
CA VAL A 261 22.43 -6.41 -20.51
C VAL A 261 23.87 -6.87 -20.58
N MET A 262 24.19 -8.01 -19.96
CA MET A 262 25.55 -8.60 -20.00
C MET A 262 25.97 -8.95 -21.42
N LEU A 263 25.10 -9.63 -22.20
CA LEU A 263 25.41 -10.02 -23.57
C LEU A 263 25.62 -8.79 -24.48
N LEU A 264 24.78 -7.76 -24.34
CA LEU A 264 24.92 -6.52 -25.12
C LEU A 264 26.19 -5.77 -24.75
N SER A 265 26.54 -5.72 -23.45
CA SER A 265 27.75 -5.07 -22.95
C SER A 265 29.03 -5.79 -23.38
N ALA A 266 29.01 -7.13 -23.47
CA ALA A 266 30.15 -7.97 -23.83
C ALA A 266 30.27 -8.23 -25.35
N SER A 267 29.36 -7.69 -26.17
CA SER A 267 29.33 -7.93 -27.61
C SER A 267 30.59 -7.40 -28.28
N GLY A 268 31.28 -8.25 -29.07
CA GLY A 268 32.43 -7.83 -29.88
C GLY A 268 32.10 -7.06 -31.16
N ASN A 269 30.81 -6.82 -31.44
CA ASN A 269 30.37 -6.12 -32.66
C ASN A 269 30.48 -4.61 -32.47
N ALA A 270 31.21 -3.93 -33.34
CA ALA A 270 31.46 -2.47 -33.25
C ALA A 270 30.16 -1.65 -33.20
N MET A 271 29.12 -2.05 -33.94
CA MET A 271 27.84 -1.36 -33.96
C MET A 271 27.11 -1.50 -32.60
N VAL A 272 27.13 -2.70 -32.00
CA VAL A 272 26.54 -2.96 -30.68
C VAL A 272 27.31 -2.22 -29.59
N LEU A 273 28.65 -2.22 -29.65
CA LEU A 273 29.51 -1.50 -28.71
C LEU A 273 29.26 0.00 -28.73
N THR A 274 28.93 0.61 -29.87
CA THR A 274 28.63 2.04 -29.98
C THR A 274 27.37 2.41 -29.19
N PHE A 275 26.35 1.56 -29.18
CA PHE A 275 25.08 1.82 -28.50
C PHE A 275 25.01 1.24 -27.09
N PHE A 276 25.63 0.11 -26.83
CA PHE A 276 25.51 -0.66 -25.58
C PHE A 276 26.84 -0.85 -24.84
N GLY A 277 27.95 -0.40 -25.42
CA GLY A 277 29.27 -0.51 -24.81
C GLY A 277 29.35 0.32 -23.52
N MET A 278 29.76 -0.33 -22.45
CA MET A 278 29.93 0.31 -21.15
C MET A 278 31.03 -0.40 -20.35
N SER A 279 31.50 0.28 -19.29
CA SER A 279 32.44 -0.35 -18.35
C SER A 279 31.80 -1.48 -17.59
N VAL A 280 32.63 -2.39 -17.06
CA VAL A 280 32.17 -3.50 -16.23
C VAL A 280 31.40 -2.99 -15.01
N GLY A 281 31.92 -1.93 -14.36
CA GLY A 281 31.26 -1.31 -13.22
C GLY A 281 29.91 -0.71 -13.58
N THR A 282 29.81 -0.01 -14.73
CA THR A 282 28.53 0.52 -15.21
C THR A 282 27.52 -0.62 -15.48
N SER A 283 27.95 -1.74 -16.07
CA SER A 283 27.08 -2.91 -16.29
C SER A 283 26.52 -3.46 -14.97
N VAL A 284 27.37 -3.60 -13.95
CA VAL A 284 26.93 -4.06 -12.62
C VAL A 284 25.97 -3.06 -11.97
N ALA A 285 26.23 -1.75 -12.09
CA ALA A 285 25.30 -0.74 -11.57
C ALA A 285 23.93 -0.81 -12.25
N ILE A 286 23.89 -0.95 -13.58
CA ILE A 286 22.65 -1.06 -14.34
C ILE A 286 21.87 -2.31 -13.95
N ILE A 287 22.53 -3.46 -13.79
CA ILE A 287 21.88 -4.70 -13.31
C ILE A 287 21.27 -4.50 -11.93
N ASN A 288 21.99 -3.85 -11.01
CA ASN A 288 21.47 -3.49 -9.70
C ASN A 288 20.24 -2.57 -9.80
N TYR A 289 20.28 -1.56 -10.66
CA TYR A 289 19.13 -0.67 -10.87
C TYR A 289 17.94 -1.39 -11.46
N ILE A 290 18.15 -2.29 -12.41
CA ILE A 290 17.09 -3.12 -12.99
C ILE A 290 16.40 -3.91 -11.88
N SER A 291 17.17 -4.61 -11.04
CA SER A 291 16.63 -5.36 -9.91
C SER A 291 15.81 -4.50 -8.94
N ARG A 292 16.21 -3.24 -8.74
CA ARG A 292 15.51 -2.27 -7.88
C ARG A 292 14.25 -1.69 -8.50
N ILE A 293 14.05 -1.76 -9.81
CA ILE A 293 12.84 -1.28 -10.51
C ILE A 293 11.69 -2.29 -10.37
N PHE A 294 11.98 -3.59 -10.29
CA PHE A 294 10.94 -4.63 -10.26
C PHE A 294 10.08 -4.55 -9.00
N ALA A 295 10.66 -4.30 -7.82
CA ALA A 295 9.93 -4.20 -6.57
C ALA A 295 8.88 -3.05 -6.56
N PRO A 296 9.20 -1.81 -6.97
CA PRO A 296 8.20 -0.75 -7.15
C PRO A 296 7.07 -1.07 -8.12
N ILE A 297 7.35 -1.78 -9.22
CA ILE A 297 6.29 -2.17 -10.17
C ILE A 297 5.35 -3.21 -9.54
N GLU A 298 5.88 -4.08 -8.71
CA GLU A 298 5.11 -5.05 -7.94
C GLU A 298 4.21 -4.35 -6.91
N SER A 299 4.74 -3.41 -6.14
CA SER A 299 3.98 -2.68 -5.11
C SER A 299 2.86 -1.83 -5.69
N LEU A 300 3.06 -1.18 -6.85
CA LEU A 300 2.04 -0.35 -7.51
C LEU A 300 0.70 -1.06 -7.68
N GLY A 301 0.70 -2.36 -7.95
CA GLY A 301 -0.55 -3.13 -8.09
C GLY A 301 -1.31 -3.26 -6.77
N MET A 302 -0.61 -3.48 -5.67
CA MET A 302 -1.19 -3.57 -4.32
C MET A 302 -1.63 -2.19 -3.82
N GLU A 303 -0.86 -1.15 -4.11
CA GLU A 303 -1.18 0.24 -3.75
C GLU A 303 -2.47 0.73 -4.42
N ILE A 304 -2.67 0.42 -5.70
CA ILE A 304 -3.94 0.70 -6.40
C ILE A 304 -5.13 0.03 -5.70
N GLN A 305 -4.97 -1.21 -5.24
CA GLN A 305 -6.01 -1.92 -4.50
C GLN A 305 -6.27 -1.28 -3.14
N THR A 306 -5.23 -0.87 -2.43
CA THR A 306 -5.33 -0.14 -1.17
C THR A 306 -6.11 1.17 -1.37
N ILE A 307 -5.78 1.92 -2.40
CA ILE A 307 -6.48 3.16 -2.77
C ILE A 307 -7.97 2.89 -3.06
N GLN A 308 -8.28 1.85 -3.84
CA GLN A 308 -9.68 1.49 -4.14
C GLN A 308 -10.47 1.11 -2.89
N SER A 309 -9.86 0.32 -2.00
CA SER A 309 -10.48 -0.08 -0.72
C SER A 309 -10.72 1.12 0.19
N ALA A 310 -9.73 2.00 0.27
CA ALA A 310 -9.79 3.19 1.10
C ALA A 310 -10.83 4.21 0.59
N MET A 311 -11.00 4.35 -0.72
CA MET A 311 -12.03 5.22 -1.29
C MET A 311 -13.45 4.79 -0.87
N ALA A 312 -13.71 3.49 -0.70
CA ALA A 312 -14.97 3.01 -0.16
C ALA A 312 -15.13 3.40 1.34
N GLY A 313 -14.05 3.32 2.14
CA GLY A 313 -14.02 3.79 3.52
C GLY A 313 -14.24 5.29 3.64
N VAL A 314 -13.53 6.08 2.82
CA VAL A 314 -13.71 7.54 2.72
C VAL A 314 -15.18 7.88 2.48
N LYS A 315 -15.82 7.23 1.50
CA LYS A 315 -17.23 7.49 1.21
C LYS A 315 -18.14 7.22 2.40
N ARG A 316 -17.95 6.09 3.11
CA ARG A 316 -18.77 5.76 4.29
C ARG A 316 -18.57 6.75 5.44
N ILE A 317 -17.35 7.26 5.62
CA ILE A 317 -17.05 8.28 6.63
C ILE A 317 -17.65 9.63 6.19
N ASP A 318 -17.52 10.02 4.92
CA ASP A 318 -18.13 11.24 4.39
C ASP A 318 -19.66 11.22 4.54
N ASP A 319 -20.32 10.10 4.22
CA ASP A 319 -21.74 9.91 4.43
C ASP A 319 -22.16 10.04 5.91
N PHE A 320 -21.28 9.58 6.83
CA PHE A 320 -21.50 9.76 8.27
C PHE A 320 -21.31 11.22 8.71
N LEU A 321 -20.26 11.88 8.25
CA LEU A 321 -19.99 13.30 8.57
C LEU A 321 -21.03 14.25 7.95
N ALA A 322 -21.64 13.88 6.83
CA ALA A 322 -22.68 14.66 6.16
C ALA A 322 -24.04 14.62 6.86
N GLN A 323 -24.26 13.72 7.83
CA GLN A 323 -25.54 13.62 8.53
C GLN A 323 -25.90 14.93 9.26
N PRO A 324 -27.19 15.33 9.27
CA PRO A 324 -27.60 16.57 9.91
C PRO A 324 -27.40 16.51 11.43
N GLU A 325 -26.82 17.56 11.99
CA GLU A 325 -26.65 17.70 13.44
C GLU A 325 -27.96 18.18 14.11
N ARG A 326 -28.11 17.86 15.39
CA ARG A 326 -29.23 18.36 16.18
C ARG A 326 -29.14 19.89 16.25
N THR A 327 -30.25 20.55 16.01
CA THR A 327 -30.37 22.00 16.24
C THR A 327 -30.42 22.23 17.74
N ILE A 328 -29.37 22.81 18.30
CA ILE A 328 -29.38 23.27 19.68
C ILE A 328 -29.95 24.67 19.66
N PRO A 329 -31.12 24.94 20.29
CA PRO A 329 -31.63 26.30 20.37
C PRO A 329 -30.58 27.21 21.03
N ALA A 330 -30.33 28.36 20.41
CA ALA A 330 -29.33 29.31 20.91
C ALA A 330 -29.68 29.89 22.32
N GLU A 331 -30.95 29.85 22.70
CA GLU A 331 -31.39 30.23 24.03
C GLU A 331 -31.48 29.00 24.95
N ARG A 332 -30.53 28.90 25.90
CA ARG A 332 -30.81 28.19 27.15
C ARG A 332 -31.88 29.02 27.88
N ARG A 333 -33.14 28.63 27.78
CA ARG A 333 -34.13 29.08 28.71
C ARG A 333 -33.71 28.56 30.09
N THR A 334 -33.06 29.38 30.87
CA THR A 334 -32.90 29.16 32.30
C THR A 334 -34.29 29.20 32.87
N ALA A 335 -34.81 28.06 33.37
CA ALA A 335 -36.03 28.08 34.18
C ALA A 335 -35.76 28.99 35.39
N ALA A 336 -36.41 30.11 35.42
CA ALA A 336 -36.24 31.11 36.51
C ALA A 336 -36.78 30.62 37.87
N ARG A 337 -37.61 29.55 37.85
CA ARG A 337 -38.15 28.86 39.04
C ARG A 337 -38.27 27.38 38.72
N GLY A 338 -37.92 26.53 39.70
CA GLY A 338 -37.92 25.05 39.52
C GLY A 338 -39.30 24.40 39.51
N ASP A 339 -40.37 25.15 39.30
CA ASP A 339 -41.74 24.64 39.29
C ASP A 339 -42.07 24.09 37.89
N VAL A 340 -42.41 22.80 37.85
CA VAL A 340 -42.87 22.11 36.62
C VAL A 340 -44.35 21.82 36.79
N GLU A 341 -45.19 22.54 36.07
CA GLU A 341 -46.64 22.30 35.98
C GLU A 341 -46.93 21.44 34.75
N LEU A 342 -47.43 20.24 34.96
CA LEU A 342 -47.93 19.35 33.90
C LEU A 342 -49.44 19.62 33.73
N ALA A 343 -49.81 20.39 32.73
CA ALA A 343 -51.22 20.56 32.30
C ALA A 343 -51.65 19.31 31.49
N HIS A 344 -52.73 18.67 31.95
CA HIS A 344 -53.39 17.57 31.26
C HIS A 344 -54.24 18.05 30.08
#